data_74269eddac7a63e633bba65a7ff60556
#
_entry.id   74269eddac7a63e633bba65a7ff60556
#
_cell.length_a   1.000
_cell.length_b   1.000
_cell.length_c   1.000
_cell.angle_alpha   90.00
_cell.angle_beta   90.00
_cell.angle_gamma   90.00
#
_symmetry.space_group_name_H-M   'P 1'
#
loop_
_entity.id
_entity.type
_entity.pdbx_description
1 polymer ?
#
loop_
_entity_poly.entity_id
_entity_poly.type
_entity_poly.pdbx_seq_one_letter_code
_entity_poly.pdbx_strand_id
1 'polypeptide(L)'
;MTLRSLARPFLLAAALAAAGALPPCAYAAAPQVRTQAPGWYRTMLGRFEITALSDGTHAFPIDTVISDIRHGAIDAALARNNLHRPVQGSINAFLVNTGTQLVLIDTGAGSLYGSCCGKLLANLRASGYTPEQVDVVLLTHLHKDHVGGVLADGRPAFPNAVVRAAGTDADYWLSPRQRAQAPAFLASFFDSARDALAPYAQAGRLTPFDAAAGAELVPGIRPVAEPGHTPGHSGYLVEDGGQALLVWGDVVHVAALQLDTPAVTLKYDSDAARARATRADLLARAAREHVLVGAAHIAFPGLGHVRRDGAGYAWLPLNYEAAPADPQ
;
A
#
# COMPACT_ATOMS: atom_id res chain seq x y z
N MET A 1 -102.84 -45.50 17.28
CA MET A 1 -102.98 -44.12 16.96
C MET A 1 -101.65 -43.44 17.02
N THR A 2 -101.24 -42.89 15.88
CA THR A 2 -100.16 -41.89 15.57
C THR A 2 -98.72 -42.17 15.93
N LEU A 3 -97.98 -42.64 14.91
CA LEU A 3 -96.56 -42.54 14.73
C LEU A 3 -96.13 -41.08 14.61
N ARG A 4 -94.97 -40.78 15.19
CA ARG A 4 -94.16 -39.64 14.76
C ARG A 4 -92.72 -40.09 14.63
N SER A 5 -92.27 -40.18 13.39
CA SER A 5 -90.93 -40.25 12.94
C SER A 5 -90.14 -39.04 13.31
N LEU A 6 -88.91 -39.21 13.77
CA LEU A 6 -87.92 -38.10 13.92
C LEU A 6 -86.66 -38.51 13.16
N ALA A 7 -86.54 -37.83 12.06
CA ALA A 7 -85.24 -37.82 11.31
C ALA A 7 -84.25 -36.93 12.06
N ARG A 8 -83.07 -37.39 12.27
CA ARG A 8 -81.90 -36.59 12.69
C ARG A 8 -80.94 -36.47 11.49
N PRO A 9 -80.60 -35.24 11.15
CA PRO A 9 -79.67 -35.07 10.05
C PRO A 9 -78.21 -35.29 10.47
N PHE A 10 -77.47 -35.86 9.56
CA PHE A 10 -75.99 -35.94 9.53
C PHE A 10 -75.37 -34.55 9.48
N LEU A 11 -74.68 -34.15 10.52
CA LEU A 11 -73.82 -32.97 10.59
C LEU A 11 -72.47 -33.38 11.28
N LEU A 12 -71.69 -34.20 10.59
CA LEU A 12 -70.38 -34.51 11.09
C LEU A 12 -69.48 -34.98 9.93
N ALA A 13 -69.08 -34.03 9.08
CA ALA A 13 -67.99 -34.27 8.13
C ALA A 13 -67.60 -33.00 7.37
N ALA A 14 -67.25 -31.93 8.09
CA ALA A 14 -66.66 -30.74 7.43
C ALA A 14 -65.67 -29.98 8.31
N ALA A 15 -64.96 -30.66 9.19
CA ALA A 15 -64.00 -30.01 10.11
C ALA A 15 -62.61 -30.62 10.14
N LEU A 16 -62.15 -31.26 9.05
CA LEU A 16 -60.78 -31.81 9.01
C LEU A 16 -60.13 -31.64 7.65
N ALA A 17 -60.07 -30.42 7.13
CA ALA A 17 -59.25 -30.11 5.96
C ALA A 17 -58.64 -28.69 6.00
N ALA A 18 -58.41 -28.16 7.21
CA ALA A 18 -57.58 -26.98 7.40
C ALA A 18 -56.31 -27.33 8.16
N ALA A 19 -55.63 -28.44 7.74
CA ALA A 19 -54.24 -28.63 8.07
C ALA A 19 -53.44 -27.56 7.28
N GLY A 20 -53.22 -26.45 7.92
CA GLY A 20 -52.53 -25.29 7.36
C GLY A 20 -51.19 -25.75 6.74
N ALA A 21 -51.06 -25.47 5.46
CA ALA A 21 -49.74 -25.44 4.85
C ALA A 21 -48.95 -24.33 5.61
N LEU A 22 -48.08 -24.75 6.51
CA LEU A 22 -47.08 -23.88 7.10
C LEU A 22 -46.32 -23.21 5.92
N PRO A 23 -46.28 -21.87 5.85
CA PRO A 23 -45.47 -21.26 4.81
C PRO A 23 -44.06 -21.81 4.95
N PRO A 24 -43.37 -22.12 3.81
CA PRO A 24 -41.99 -22.51 3.87
C PRO A 24 -41.23 -21.44 4.65
N CYS A 25 -40.50 -21.83 5.69
CA CYS A 25 -39.58 -20.92 6.37
C CYS A 25 -38.68 -20.32 5.28
N ALA A 26 -38.97 -19.08 4.90
CA ALA A 26 -38.05 -18.32 4.06
C ALA A 26 -36.77 -18.11 4.89
N TYR A 27 -35.76 -18.91 4.61
CA TYR A 27 -34.43 -18.65 5.14
C TYR A 27 -34.08 -17.24 4.66
N ALA A 28 -33.99 -16.30 5.58
CA ALA A 28 -33.49 -14.98 5.27
C ALA A 28 -32.06 -15.15 4.71
N ALA A 29 -31.81 -14.55 3.54
CA ALA A 29 -30.47 -14.55 2.97
C ALA A 29 -29.47 -14.01 4.01
N ALA A 30 -28.30 -14.63 4.14
CA ALA A 30 -27.28 -14.15 5.06
C ALA A 30 -26.93 -12.67 4.75
N PRO A 31 -26.78 -11.81 5.74
CA PRO A 31 -26.40 -10.43 5.52
C PRO A 31 -25.04 -10.35 4.80
N GLN A 32 -24.88 -9.39 3.88
CA GLN A 32 -23.60 -9.17 3.23
C GLN A 32 -22.56 -8.68 4.23
N VAL A 33 -21.41 -9.34 4.29
CA VAL A 33 -20.24 -8.88 5.03
C VAL A 33 -19.46 -7.93 4.14
N ARG A 34 -19.40 -6.64 4.50
CA ARG A 34 -18.78 -5.58 3.69
C ARG A 34 -17.41 -5.13 4.23
N THR A 35 -16.75 -5.99 4.97
CA THR A 35 -15.40 -5.75 5.49
C THR A 35 -14.39 -6.59 4.72
N GLN A 36 -13.19 -6.04 4.53
CA GLN A 36 -12.07 -6.77 3.96
C GLN A 36 -11.33 -7.55 5.06
N ALA A 37 -10.60 -8.59 4.65
CA ALA A 37 -9.60 -9.23 5.51
C ALA A 37 -8.55 -8.20 5.95
N PRO A 38 -7.80 -8.44 7.05
CA PRO A 38 -6.66 -7.61 7.42
C PRO A 38 -5.69 -7.44 6.25
N GLY A 39 -5.23 -6.21 6.04
CA GLY A 39 -4.36 -5.83 4.92
C GLY A 39 -2.89 -6.12 5.22
N TRP A 40 -2.54 -7.38 5.44
CA TRP A 40 -1.14 -7.80 5.54
C TRP A 40 -0.92 -9.12 4.79
N TYR A 41 0.29 -9.27 4.25
CA TYR A 41 0.75 -10.48 3.59
C TYR A 41 2.20 -10.72 3.95
N ARG A 42 2.59 -11.99 4.19
CA ARG A 42 3.91 -12.36 4.68
C ARG A 42 4.59 -13.35 3.74
N THR A 43 5.90 -13.16 3.55
CA THR A 43 6.78 -14.09 2.85
C THR A 43 8.17 -14.07 3.46
N MET A 44 9.00 -15.05 3.14
CA MET A 44 10.40 -15.09 3.55
C MET A 44 11.31 -14.60 2.43
N LEU A 45 12.41 -13.96 2.81
CA LEU A 45 13.54 -13.60 1.97
C LEU A 45 14.83 -14.13 2.63
N GLY A 46 15.23 -15.32 2.26
CA GLY A 46 16.24 -16.02 3.07
C GLY A 46 15.72 -16.26 4.49
N ARG A 47 16.42 -15.72 5.49
CA ARG A 47 16.01 -15.77 6.91
C ARG A 47 15.18 -14.54 7.34
N PHE A 48 15.11 -13.51 6.49
CA PHE A 48 14.32 -12.32 6.80
C PHE A 48 12.85 -12.57 6.53
N GLU A 49 12.01 -12.14 7.46
CA GLU A 49 10.56 -12.16 7.28
C GLU A 49 10.11 -10.81 6.70
N ILE A 50 9.45 -10.84 5.57
CA ILE A 50 8.91 -9.66 4.88
C ILE A 50 7.39 -9.65 5.05
N THR A 51 6.86 -8.60 5.64
CA THR A 51 5.41 -8.40 5.75
C THR A 51 5.00 -7.14 5.00
N ALA A 52 4.27 -7.29 3.90
CA ALA A 52 3.59 -6.17 3.25
C ALA A 52 2.41 -5.72 4.11
N LEU A 53 2.26 -4.42 4.32
CA LEU A 53 1.21 -3.79 5.10
C LEU A 53 0.46 -2.77 4.22
N SER A 54 -0.86 -2.89 4.15
CA SER A 54 -1.70 -1.91 3.47
C SER A 54 -2.09 -0.80 4.44
N ASP A 55 -1.86 0.46 4.05
CA ASP A 55 -2.45 1.60 4.76
C ASP A 55 -3.87 1.91 4.26
N GLY A 56 -4.19 1.50 3.06
CA GLY A 56 -5.48 1.66 2.41
C GLY A 56 -5.37 1.85 0.91
N THR A 57 -6.47 2.30 0.32
CA THR A 57 -6.52 2.66 -1.11
C THR A 57 -7.24 3.99 -1.28
N HIS A 58 -6.81 4.80 -2.23
CA HIS A 58 -7.45 6.06 -2.56
C HIS A 58 -7.73 6.17 -4.05
N ALA A 59 -8.70 7.02 -4.40
CA ALA A 59 -8.97 7.36 -5.80
C ALA A 59 -7.82 8.21 -6.33
N PHE A 60 -6.91 7.60 -7.11
CA PHE A 60 -5.77 8.28 -7.68
C PHE A 60 -6.24 9.28 -8.74
N PRO A 61 -5.83 10.56 -8.66
CA PRO A 61 -6.36 11.62 -9.52
C PRO A 61 -5.70 11.62 -10.92
N ILE A 62 -5.79 10.47 -11.61
CA ILE A 62 -5.09 10.15 -12.86
C ILE A 62 -5.21 11.24 -13.93
N ASP A 63 -6.41 11.85 -14.06
CA ASP A 63 -6.68 12.85 -15.11
C ASP A 63 -6.01 14.20 -14.85
N THR A 64 -5.59 14.46 -13.63
CA THR A 64 -5.02 15.74 -13.22
C THR A 64 -3.53 15.70 -12.95
N VAL A 65 -2.99 14.51 -12.59
CA VAL A 65 -1.59 14.39 -12.16
C VAL A 65 -0.69 13.70 -13.18
N ILE A 66 -1.24 12.86 -14.06
CA ILE A 66 -0.44 12.20 -15.11
C ILE A 66 0.00 13.23 -16.15
N SER A 67 1.25 13.13 -16.57
CA SER A 67 1.90 13.97 -17.58
C SER A 67 2.58 13.11 -18.66
N ASP A 68 2.92 13.75 -19.78
CA ASP A 68 3.65 13.11 -20.90
C ASP A 68 2.93 11.94 -21.57
N ILE A 69 1.59 11.95 -21.53
CA ILE A 69 0.75 10.96 -22.22
C ILE A 69 -0.52 11.63 -22.77
N ARG A 70 -1.01 11.16 -23.92
CA ARG A 70 -2.29 11.63 -24.47
C ARG A 70 -3.47 11.00 -23.72
N HIS A 71 -4.54 11.77 -23.47
CA HIS A 71 -5.72 11.28 -22.75
C HIS A 71 -6.31 9.99 -23.33
N GLY A 72 -6.43 9.88 -24.66
CA GLY A 72 -6.93 8.65 -25.29
C GLY A 72 -6.03 7.42 -25.05
N ALA A 73 -4.72 7.61 -24.81
CA ALA A 73 -3.82 6.52 -24.44
C ALA A 73 -4.02 6.08 -22.99
N ILE A 74 -4.43 6.99 -22.10
CA ILE A 74 -4.83 6.63 -20.73
C ILE A 74 -6.02 5.67 -20.77
N ASP A 75 -7.09 6.04 -21.48
CA ASP A 75 -8.29 5.20 -21.61
C ASP A 75 -7.98 3.82 -22.18
N ALA A 76 -7.17 3.78 -23.23
CA ALA A 76 -6.76 2.52 -23.84
C ALA A 76 -5.94 1.64 -22.88
N ALA A 77 -5.05 2.24 -22.09
CA ALA A 77 -4.25 1.51 -21.10
C ALA A 77 -5.12 0.98 -19.95
N LEU A 78 -6.04 1.78 -19.45
CA LEU A 78 -6.99 1.34 -18.42
C LEU A 78 -7.86 0.18 -18.92
N ALA A 79 -8.42 0.30 -20.12
CA ALA A 79 -9.25 -0.74 -20.71
C ALA A 79 -8.50 -2.08 -20.91
N ARG A 80 -7.24 -2.03 -21.38
CA ARG A 80 -6.40 -3.25 -21.51
C ARG A 80 -6.15 -3.95 -20.18
N ASN A 81 -6.15 -3.21 -19.07
CA ASN A 81 -5.92 -3.72 -17.73
C ASN A 81 -7.22 -3.94 -16.94
N ASN A 82 -8.40 -3.88 -17.59
CA ASN A 82 -9.74 -3.97 -16.95
C ASN A 82 -9.91 -2.98 -15.78
N LEU A 83 -9.32 -1.79 -15.90
CA LEU A 83 -9.43 -0.73 -14.93
C LEU A 83 -10.43 0.33 -15.38
N HIS A 84 -11.10 0.94 -14.42
CA HIS A 84 -12.08 1.99 -14.64
C HIS A 84 -11.77 3.20 -13.75
N ARG A 85 -12.23 4.39 -14.15
CA ARG A 85 -12.16 5.56 -13.29
C ARG A 85 -13.24 5.51 -12.19
N PRO A 86 -12.92 5.93 -10.96
CA PRO A 86 -11.59 6.33 -10.47
C PRO A 86 -10.66 5.12 -10.28
N VAL A 87 -9.41 5.24 -10.70
CA VAL A 87 -8.40 4.21 -10.45
C VAL A 87 -8.05 4.20 -8.98
N GLN A 88 -8.13 3.03 -8.34
CA GLN A 88 -7.72 2.87 -6.95
C GLN A 88 -6.21 2.67 -6.87
N GLY A 89 -5.52 3.60 -6.20
CA GLY A 89 -4.11 3.47 -5.85
C GLY A 89 -3.96 2.82 -4.49
N SER A 90 -3.14 1.79 -4.38
CA SER A 90 -2.75 1.21 -3.08
C SER A 90 -1.74 2.12 -2.39
N ILE A 91 -1.71 2.08 -1.06
CA ILE A 91 -0.61 2.61 -0.24
C ILE A 91 -0.08 1.44 0.58
N ASN A 92 1.07 0.93 0.17
CA ASN A 92 1.73 -0.22 0.78
C ASN A 92 3.00 0.21 1.50
N ALA A 93 3.27 -0.40 2.64
CA ALA A 93 4.52 -0.33 3.37
C ALA A 93 5.06 -1.73 3.61
N PHE A 94 6.34 -1.86 3.96
CA PHE A 94 6.98 -3.16 4.09
C PHE A 94 7.70 -3.26 5.43
N LEU A 95 7.32 -4.24 6.23
CA LEU A 95 7.98 -4.56 7.49
C LEU A 95 8.98 -5.68 7.24
N VAL A 96 10.20 -5.50 7.70
CA VAL A 96 11.30 -6.47 7.59
C VAL A 96 11.74 -6.86 8.99
N ASN A 97 11.54 -8.11 9.35
CA ASN A 97 12.12 -8.69 10.55
C ASN A 97 13.42 -9.42 10.17
N THR A 98 14.55 -8.87 10.56
CA THR A 98 15.89 -9.46 10.28
C THR A 98 16.30 -10.54 11.29
N GLY A 99 15.45 -10.80 12.29
CA GLY A 99 15.77 -11.64 13.45
C GLY A 99 16.52 -10.88 14.57
N THR A 100 17.06 -9.70 14.27
CA THR A 100 17.75 -8.85 15.25
C THR A 100 17.13 -7.46 15.37
N GLN A 101 16.50 -6.97 14.32
CA GLN A 101 15.80 -5.68 14.26
C GLN A 101 14.50 -5.80 13.46
N LEU A 102 13.51 -5.04 13.87
CA LEU A 102 12.25 -4.87 13.16
C LEU A 102 12.27 -3.50 12.45
N VAL A 103 12.31 -3.53 11.13
CA VAL A 103 12.47 -2.36 10.25
C VAL A 103 11.19 -2.13 9.46
N LEU A 104 10.62 -0.95 9.54
CA LEU A 104 9.47 -0.56 8.75
C LEU A 104 9.91 0.39 7.61
N ILE A 105 9.62 0.04 6.38
CA ILE A 105 9.87 0.87 5.19
C ILE A 105 8.56 1.53 4.79
N ASP A 106 8.51 2.85 4.91
CA ASP A 106 7.33 3.74 4.84
C ASP A 106 6.26 3.47 5.90
N THR A 107 5.35 4.42 6.08
CA THR A 107 4.37 4.38 7.16
C THR A 107 2.93 4.62 6.70
N GLY A 108 2.71 4.79 5.39
CA GLY A 108 1.40 5.16 4.87
C GLY A 108 1.05 6.63 5.07
N ALA A 109 -0.18 6.98 4.71
CA ALA A 109 -0.72 8.33 4.82
C ALA A 109 -1.23 8.66 6.24
N GLY A 110 -1.46 7.66 7.07
CA GLY A 110 -2.09 7.86 8.36
C GLY A 110 -3.42 8.60 8.21
N SER A 111 -3.63 9.67 8.98
CA SER A 111 -4.84 10.50 8.91
C SER A 111 -4.85 11.53 7.79
N LEU A 112 -3.75 11.70 7.05
CA LEU A 112 -3.59 12.80 6.09
C LEU A 112 -4.45 12.66 4.82
N TYR A 113 -4.92 11.45 4.51
CA TYR A 113 -5.83 11.19 3.39
C TYR A 113 -7.26 10.83 3.85
N GLY A 114 -7.59 11.09 5.13
CA GLY A 114 -8.92 10.86 5.69
C GLY A 114 -9.25 9.37 5.84
N SER A 115 -10.53 9.01 5.67
CA SER A 115 -11.04 7.67 6.01
C SER A 115 -10.62 6.55 5.06
N CYS A 116 -10.03 6.86 3.90
CA CYS A 116 -9.58 5.83 2.97
C CYS A 116 -8.36 5.06 3.48
N CYS A 117 -7.56 5.70 4.30
CA CYS A 117 -6.23 5.29 4.70
C CYS A 117 -6.08 5.25 6.22
N GLY A 118 -4.85 5.17 6.74
CA GLY A 118 -4.57 5.11 8.18
C GLY A 118 -4.80 3.71 8.79
N LYS A 119 -4.80 2.67 7.97
CA LYS A 119 -5.02 1.29 8.42
C LYS A 119 -3.73 0.54 8.77
N LEU A 120 -2.57 1.13 8.49
CA LEU A 120 -1.28 0.47 8.66
C LEU A 120 -1.06 -0.04 10.08
N LEU A 121 -1.33 0.78 11.11
CA LEU A 121 -1.14 0.36 12.50
C LEU A 121 -2.06 -0.79 12.92
N ALA A 122 -3.30 -0.81 12.42
CA ALA A 122 -4.22 -1.91 12.67
C ALA A 122 -3.75 -3.20 11.97
N ASN A 123 -3.27 -3.08 10.73
CA ASN A 123 -2.74 -4.20 9.98
C ASN A 123 -1.42 -4.71 10.53
N LEU A 124 -0.56 -3.84 11.05
CA LEU A 124 0.66 -4.21 11.77
C LEU A 124 0.31 -5.07 13.01
N ARG A 125 -0.67 -4.63 13.82
CA ARG A 125 -1.12 -5.43 14.97
C ARG A 125 -1.75 -6.76 14.57
N ALA A 126 -2.56 -6.75 13.51
CA ALA A 126 -3.17 -7.97 12.98
C ALA A 126 -2.13 -8.95 12.41
N SER A 127 -0.96 -8.46 11.97
CA SER A 127 0.16 -9.28 11.51
C SER A 127 0.97 -9.91 12.66
N GLY A 128 0.69 -9.55 13.91
CA GLY A 128 1.34 -10.10 15.11
C GLY A 128 2.44 -9.22 15.70
N TYR A 129 2.69 -8.03 15.14
CA TYR A 129 3.66 -7.07 15.66
C TYR A 129 2.97 -5.86 16.30
N THR A 130 3.69 -5.13 17.15
CA THR A 130 3.22 -3.87 17.70
C THR A 130 4.12 -2.72 17.28
N PRO A 131 3.59 -1.48 17.22
CA PRO A 131 4.40 -0.31 16.86
C PRO A 131 5.60 -0.08 17.79
N GLU A 132 5.50 -0.50 19.05
CA GLU A 132 6.55 -0.37 20.06
C GLU A 132 7.74 -1.30 19.80
N GLN A 133 7.55 -2.34 18.97
CA GLN A 133 8.59 -3.29 18.58
C GLN A 133 9.42 -2.80 17.39
N VAL A 134 8.95 -1.77 16.66
CA VAL A 134 9.68 -1.23 15.51
C VAL A 134 10.91 -0.48 15.99
N ASP A 135 12.10 -0.93 15.57
CA ASP A 135 13.39 -0.33 15.91
C ASP A 135 13.76 0.81 14.97
N VAL A 136 13.46 0.66 13.68
CA VAL A 136 13.84 1.61 12.64
C VAL A 136 12.67 1.82 11.69
N VAL A 137 12.39 3.07 11.38
CA VAL A 137 11.53 3.47 10.24
C VAL A 137 12.41 4.06 9.16
N LEU A 138 12.38 3.49 7.97
CA LEU A 138 13.07 3.97 6.77
C LEU A 138 12.03 4.61 5.85
N LEU A 139 12.16 5.89 5.55
CA LEU A 139 11.27 6.60 4.64
C LEU A 139 11.89 6.66 3.25
N THR A 140 11.15 6.22 2.23
CA THR A 140 11.59 6.31 0.83
C THR A 140 11.70 7.77 0.41
N HIS A 141 10.74 8.57 0.84
CA HIS A 141 10.70 10.02 0.66
C HIS A 141 9.66 10.65 1.60
N LEU A 142 9.51 11.98 1.55
CA LEU A 142 8.70 12.69 2.55
C LEU A 142 7.34 13.17 2.02
N HIS A 143 6.72 12.47 1.07
CA HIS A 143 5.33 12.72 0.71
C HIS A 143 4.37 12.19 1.78
N LYS A 144 3.14 12.73 1.77
CA LYS A 144 2.13 12.49 2.80
C LYS A 144 1.79 11.02 3.03
N ASP A 145 1.76 10.24 1.97
CA ASP A 145 1.37 8.84 1.96
C ASP A 145 2.53 7.88 2.30
N HIS A 146 3.70 8.42 2.61
CA HIS A 146 4.86 7.68 3.10
C HIS A 146 5.23 8.09 4.53
N VAL A 147 5.13 9.39 4.84
CA VAL A 147 5.50 9.92 6.16
C VAL A 147 4.32 10.09 7.11
N GLY A 148 3.08 10.10 6.61
CA GLY A 148 1.91 10.49 7.40
C GLY A 148 1.63 9.58 8.60
N GLY A 149 1.90 8.29 8.46
CA GLY A 149 1.67 7.31 9.51
C GLY A 149 2.74 7.27 10.62
N VAL A 150 3.82 8.09 10.56
CA VAL A 150 4.74 8.19 11.70
C VAL A 150 4.08 8.80 12.92
N LEU A 151 2.93 9.48 12.75
CA LEU A 151 2.11 9.99 13.84
C LEU A 151 0.76 9.28 13.90
N ALA A 152 0.30 9.03 15.12
CA ALA A 152 -1.06 8.63 15.45
C ALA A 152 -1.57 9.55 16.56
N ASP A 153 -2.72 10.17 16.36
CA ASP A 153 -3.35 11.10 17.30
C ASP A 153 -2.37 12.20 17.80
N GLY A 154 -1.55 12.72 16.86
CA GLY A 154 -0.56 13.77 17.15
C GLY A 154 0.67 13.32 17.94
N ARG A 155 0.87 12.02 18.14
CA ARG A 155 2.01 11.45 18.88
C ARG A 155 2.83 10.52 17.99
N PRO A 156 4.12 10.28 18.29
CA PRO A 156 4.90 9.26 17.61
C PRO A 156 4.19 7.91 17.61
N ALA A 157 3.88 7.40 16.42
CA ALA A 157 3.23 6.10 16.25
C ALA A 157 4.19 4.95 16.60
N PHE A 158 5.49 5.16 16.39
CA PHE A 158 6.56 4.19 16.65
C PHE A 158 7.48 4.76 17.76
N PRO A 159 7.09 4.63 19.03
CA PRO A 159 7.71 5.38 20.13
C PRO A 159 9.16 5.00 20.40
N ASN A 160 9.61 3.83 19.99
CA ASN A 160 10.99 3.35 20.18
C ASN A 160 11.86 3.50 18.93
N ALA A 161 11.25 3.75 17.77
CA ALA A 161 11.97 3.76 16.50
C ALA A 161 12.87 4.99 16.31
N VAL A 162 13.98 4.77 15.62
CA VAL A 162 14.72 5.83 14.92
C VAL A 162 14.14 5.97 13.52
N VAL A 163 13.74 7.19 13.15
CA VAL A 163 13.25 7.49 11.80
C VAL A 163 14.40 7.98 10.94
N ARG A 164 14.54 7.42 9.75
CA ARG A 164 15.62 7.75 8.82
C ARG A 164 15.06 8.11 7.45
N ALA A 165 15.60 9.16 6.86
CA ALA A 165 15.31 9.60 5.50
C ALA A 165 16.60 10.06 4.82
N ALA A 166 16.62 10.09 3.49
CA ALA A 166 17.75 10.67 2.78
C ALA A 166 17.93 12.14 3.17
N GLY A 167 19.16 12.55 3.46
CA GLY A 167 19.48 13.94 3.83
C GLY A 167 19.01 14.95 2.79
N THR A 168 19.19 14.62 1.51
CA THR A 168 18.72 15.46 0.39
C THR A 168 17.20 15.68 0.42
N ASP A 169 16.42 14.67 0.81
CA ASP A 169 14.97 14.80 0.93
C ASP A 169 14.58 15.61 2.17
N ALA A 170 15.23 15.35 3.30
CA ALA A 170 15.03 16.12 4.53
C ALA A 170 15.37 17.61 4.32
N ASP A 171 16.50 17.91 3.69
CA ASP A 171 16.93 19.28 3.39
C ASP A 171 15.95 20.02 2.47
N TYR A 172 15.28 19.31 1.57
CA TYR A 172 14.27 19.87 0.69
C TYR A 172 12.93 20.06 1.41
N TRP A 173 12.31 18.97 1.89
CA TRP A 173 10.94 19.00 2.40
C TRP A 173 10.79 19.66 3.77
N LEU A 174 11.84 19.74 4.59
CA LEU A 174 11.81 20.44 5.87
C LEU A 174 12.25 21.92 5.75
N SER A 175 12.61 22.39 4.55
CA SER A 175 13.08 23.74 4.30
C SER A 175 11.94 24.75 4.18
N PRO A 176 11.86 25.79 5.05
CA PRO A 176 10.90 26.89 4.89
C PRO A 176 11.08 27.66 3.57
N ARG A 177 12.34 27.74 3.08
CA ARG A 177 12.65 28.39 1.80
C ARG A 177 12.06 27.63 0.62
N GLN A 178 12.25 26.32 0.56
CA GLN A 178 11.70 25.49 -0.52
C GLN A 178 10.17 25.51 -0.49
N ARG A 179 9.58 25.40 0.71
CA ARG A 179 8.12 25.52 0.89
C ARG A 179 7.57 26.84 0.33
N ALA A 180 8.23 27.97 0.60
CA ALA A 180 7.79 29.29 0.12
C ALA A 180 7.87 29.44 -1.40
N GLN A 181 8.72 28.65 -2.07
CA GLN A 181 8.91 28.67 -3.52
C GLN A 181 8.11 27.57 -4.24
N ALA A 182 7.54 26.61 -3.49
CA ALA A 182 6.82 25.49 -4.05
C ALA A 182 5.48 25.91 -4.69
N PRO A 183 5.03 25.20 -5.73
CA PRO A 183 3.66 25.34 -6.23
C PRO A 183 2.62 25.16 -5.12
N ALA A 184 1.52 25.91 -5.19
CA ALA A 184 0.52 25.93 -4.12
C ALA A 184 -0.01 24.53 -3.73
N PHE A 185 -0.15 23.61 -4.70
CA PHE A 185 -0.64 22.24 -4.45
C PHE A 185 0.36 21.40 -3.64
N LEU A 186 1.67 21.71 -3.67
CA LEU A 186 2.70 21.03 -2.87
C LEU A 186 2.91 21.63 -1.47
N ALA A 187 2.42 22.83 -1.22
CA ALA A 187 2.65 23.49 0.06
C ALA A 187 2.25 22.64 1.27
N SER A 188 1.11 21.95 1.17
CA SER A 188 0.65 21.04 2.23
C SER A 188 1.50 19.77 2.41
N PHE A 189 2.32 19.39 1.44
CA PHE A 189 3.26 18.28 1.58
C PHE A 189 4.43 18.67 2.48
N PHE A 190 4.98 19.89 2.28
CA PHE A 190 6.01 20.45 3.18
C PHE A 190 5.52 20.56 4.61
N ASP A 191 4.30 21.10 4.80
CA ASP A 191 3.72 21.25 6.14
C ASP A 191 3.54 19.87 6.80
N SER A 192 3.02 18.88 6.08
CA SER A 192 2.83 17.53 6.59
C SER A 192 4.15 16.83 6.93
N ALA A 193 5.18 16.95 6.09
CA ALA A 193 6.49 16.37 6.36
C ALA A 193 7.12 16.97 7.63
N ARG A 194 7.09 18.31 7.75
CA ARG A 194 7.58 19.01 8.94
C ARG A 194 6.84 18.57 10.20
N ASP A 195 5.51 18.59 10.17
CA ASP A 195 4.69 18.31 11.34
C ASP A 195 4.80 16.84 11.77
N ALA A 196 4.87 15.92 10.80
CA ALA A 196 5.04 14.49 11.05
C ALA A 196 6.41 14.18 11.70
N LEU A 197 7.49 14.81 11.25
CA LEU A 197 8.84 14.50 11.71
C LEU A 197 9.29 15.32 12.92
N ALA A 198 8.62 16.42 13.24
CA ALA A 198 9.01 17.30 14.35
C ALA A 198 9.16 16.59 15.70
N PRO A 199 8.26 15.70 16.13
CA PRO A 199 8.42 14.99 17.41
C PRO A 199 9.64 14.07 17.45
N TYR A 200 9.97 13.43 16.33
CA TYR A 200 11.16 12.58 16.23
C TYR A 200 12.45 13.41 16.23
N ALA A 201 12.45 14.54 15.51
CA ALA A 201 13.58 15.47 15.51
C ALA A 201 13.84 16.06 16.89
N GLN A 202 12.80 16.50 17.61
CA GLN A 202 12.88 17.02 18.97
C GLN A 202 13.41 15.97 19.97
N ALA A 203 13.08 14.70 19.75
CA ALA A 203 13.56 13.60 20.56
C ALA A 203 14.96 13.09 20.15
N GLY A 204 15.62 13.70 19.16
CA GLY A 204 16.91 13.24 18.63
C GLY A 204 16.84 11.89 17.90
N ARG A 205 15.64 11.51 17.42
CA ARG A 205 15.36 10.21 16.76
C ARG A 205 15.07 10.34 15.26
N LEU A 206 15.31 11.49 14.66
CA LEU A 206 15.37 11.68 13.20
C LEU A 206 16.83 11.70 12.78
N THR A 207 17.26 10.71 11.99
CA THR A 207 18.65 10.55 11.58
C THR A 207 18.74 10.47 10.06
N PRO A 208 19.08 11.56 9.38
CA PRO A 208 19.31 11.55 7.92
C PRO A 208 20.48 10.66 7.52
N PHE A 209 20.46 10.17 6.28
CA PHE A 209 21.55 9.38 5.69
C PHE A 209 21.90 9.88 4.28
N ASP A 210 23.09 9.52 3.80
CA ASP A 210 23.49 9.71 2.41
C ASP A 210 23.13 8.46 1.58
N ALA A 211 22.11 8.59 0.73
CA ALA A 211 21.68 7.49 -0.13
C ALA A 211 22.70 7.14 -1.20
N ALA A 212 23.50 8.12 -1.65
CA ALA A 212 24.52 7.90 -2.69
C ALA A 212 25.74 7.11 -2.16
N ALA A 213 25.99 7.17 -0.86
CA ALA A 213 27.07 6.39 -0.24
C ALA A 213 26.79 4.88 -0.24
N GLY A 214 25.52 4.46 -0.34
CA GLY A 214 25.09 3.06 -0.41
C GLY A 214 25.46 2.22 0.81
N ALA A 215 25.86 2.85 1.93
CA ALA A 215 26.20 2.16 3.16
C ALA A 215 24.97 1.51 3.80
N GLU A 216 25.11 0.32 4.36
CA GLU A 216 24.04 -0.33 5.08
C GLU A 216 23.51 0.55 6.23
N LEU A 217 22.21 0.67 6.31
CA LEU A 217 21.51 1.38 7.38
C LEU A 217 21.17 0.46 8.55
N VAL A 218 20.92 -0.79 8.21
CA VAL A 218 20.71 -1.95 9.06
C VAL A 218 21.41 -3.12 8.36
N PRO A 219 22.00 -4.08 9.08
CA PRO A 219 22.62 -5.24 8.45
C PRO A 219 21.68 -5.93 7.46
N GLY A 220 22.10 -6.05 6.20
CA GLY A 220 21.31 -6.59 5.10
C GLY A 220 20.33 -5.60 4.46
N ILE A 221 20.28 -4.32 4.87
CA ILE A 221 19.41 -3.30 4.28
C ILE A 221 20.22 -2.05 3.94
N ARG A 222 20.30 -1.71 2.66
CA ARG A 222 21.01 -0.53 2.17
C ARG A 222 20.12 0.34 1.28
N PRO A 223 20.33 1.67 1.26
CA PRO A 223 19.58 2.56 0.39
C PRO A 223 20.05 2.43 -1.05
N VAL A 224 19.14 2.68 -1.96
CA VAL A 224 19.37 2.86 -3.39
C VAL A 224 18.92 4.27 -3.74
N ALA A 225 19.81 5.13 -4.22
CA ALA A 225 19.42 6.48 -4.62
C ALA A 225 18.57 6.44 -5.89
N GLU A 226 17.35 6.97 -5.81
CA GLU A 226 16.33 6.95 -6.87
C GLU A 226 15.75 8.36 -7.11
N PRO A 227 16.58 9.39 -7.28
CA PRO A 227 16.12 10.76 -7.33
C PRO A 227 15.25 11.05 -8.57
N GLY A 228 14.37 12.06 -8.43
CA GLY A 228 13.53 12.57 -9.51
C GLY A 228 12.08 12.76 -9.06
N HIS A 229 11.43 11.73 -8.51
CA HIS A 229 10.13 11.90 -7.89
C HIS A 229 10.20 12.92 -6.74
N THR A 230 11.12 12.72 -5.82
CA THR A 230 11.63 13.77 -4.94
C THR A 230 13.14 13.91 -5.10
N PRO A 231 13.77 15.01 -4.62
CA PRO A 231 15.22 15.21 -4.78
C PRO A 231 16.06 14.11 -4.12
N GLY A 232 15.59 13.56 -3.01
CA GLY A 232 16.27 12.51 -2.26
C GLY A 232 15.51 11.18 -2.22
N HIS A 233 14.56 10.95 -3.12
CA HIS A 233 13.85 9.69 -3.20
C HIS A 233 14.82 8.52 -3.22
N SER A 234 14.55 7.52 -2.38
CA SER A 234 15.42 6.37 -2.15
C SER A 234 14.61 5.10 -2.06
N GLY A 235 15.03 4.08 -2.79
CA GLY A 235 14.60 2.71 -2.52
C GLY A 235 15.47 2.06 -1.44
N TYR A 236 15.10 0.84 -1.08
CA TYR A 236 15.87 0.02 -0.14
C TYR A 236 16.07 -1.38 -0.70
N LEU A 237 17.33 -1.78 -0.82
CA LEU A 237 17.68 -3.15 -1.17
C LEU A 237 17.85 -3.95 0.12
N VAL A 238 17.01 -4.96 0.29
CA VAL A 238 17.02 -5.91 1.40
C VAL A 238 17.61 -7.21 0.88
N GLU A 239 18.66 -7.73 1.52
CA GLU A 239 19.39 -8.90 1.06
C GLU A 239 19.65 -9.88 2.21
N ASP A 240 19.31 -11.14 2.03
CA ASP A 240 19.72 -12.26 2.88
C ASP A 240 19.76 -13.57 2.11
N GLY A 241 20.74 -14.43 2.40
CA GLY A 241 20.83 -15.77 1.83
C GLY A 241 20.95 -15.82 0.30
N GLY A 242 21.49 -14.78 -0.34
CA GLY A 242 21.57 -14.68 -1.80
C GLY A 242 20.25 -14.27 -2.48
N GLN A 243 19.22 -13.96 -1.73
CA GLN A 243 17.96 -13.41 -2.21
C GLN A 243 17.93 -11.91 -2.00
N ALA A 244 17.18 -11.18 -2.85
CA ALA A 244 17.10 -9.73 -2.78
C ALA A 244 15.65 -9.25 -3.01
N LEU A 245 15.23 -8.25 -2.21
CA LEU A 245 14.02 -7.47 -2.39
C LEU A 245 14.39 -6.00 -2.57
N LEU A 246 13.94 -5.38 -3.65
CA LEU A 246 14.03 -3.94 -3.85
C LEU A 246 12.69 -3.28 -3.51
N VAL A 247 12.62 -2.57 -2.41
CA VAL A 247 11.50 -1.66 -2.12
C VAL A 247 11.79 -0.34 -2.80
N TRP A 248 11.08 -0.02 -3.87
CA TRP A 248 11.42 1.10 -4.76
C TRP A 248 10.54 2.36 -4.60
N GLY A 249 9.74 2.47 -3.50
CA GLY A 249 8.89 3.63 -3.25
C GLY A 249 8.03 4.02 -4.46
N ASP A 250 8.17 5.25 -4.92
CA ASP A 250 7.34 5.90 -5.93
C ASP A 250 7.93 5.90 -7.35
N VAL A 251 8.64 4.85 -7.69
CA VAL A 251 9.11 4.64 -9.07
C VAL A 251 7.93 4.40 -10.02
N VAL A 252 6.90 3.69 -9.56
CA VAL A 252 5.67 3.40 -10.32
C VAL A 252 4.44 3.66 -9.47
N HIS A 253 3.56 4.57 -9.92
CA HIS A 253 2.28 4.90 -9.27
C HIS A 253 1.08 4.20 -9.93
N VAL A 254 1.05 4.17 -11.25
CA VAL A 254 -0.02 3.54 -12.02
C VAL A 254 0.60 2.51 -12.96
N ALA A 255 0.62 1.26 -12.51
CA ALA A 255 1.23 0.15 -13.25
C ALA A 255 0.74 0.05 -14.69
N ALA A 256 -0.58 0.18 -14.91
CA ALA A 256 -1.22 0.14 -16.23
C ALA A 256 -0.70 1.19 -17.22
N LEU A 257 -0.07 2.25 -16.75
CA LEU A 257 0.49 3.33 -17.58
C LEU A 257 2.01 3.27 -17.64
N GLN A 258 2.63 3.24 -16.45
CA GLN A 258 4.07 3.46 -16.33
C GLN A 258 4.90 2.20 -16.59
N LEU A 259 4.29 1.01 -16.55
CA LEU A 259 4.95 -0.21 -17.04
C LEU A 259 4.88 -0.30 -18.57
N ASP A 260 3.71 -0.03 -19.16
CA ASP A 260 3.56 -0.02 -20.62
C ASP A 260 4.39 1.10 -21.27
N THR A 261 4.42 2.27 -20.62
CA THR A 261 5.09 3.48 -21.12
C THR A 261 5.89 4.13 -19.99
N PRO A 262 7.13 3.66 -19.72
CA PRO A 262 7.95 4.16 -18.62
C PRO A 262 8.28 5.67 -18.67
N ALA A 263 8.08 6.29 -19.83
CA ALA A 263 8.26 7.73 -20.03
C ALA A 263 7.19 8.61 -19.37
N VAL A 264 6.06 8.03 -18.98
CA VAL A 264 4.95 8.74 -18.30
C VAL A 264 5.42 9.27 -16.95
N THR A 265 5.19 10.57 -16.70
CA THR A 265 5.59 11.27 -15.48
C THR A 265 4.37 11.80 -14.72
N LEU A 266 4.62 12.38 -13.57
CA LEU A 266 3.60 12.92 -12.69
C LEU A 266 3.90 14.40 -12.39
N LYS A 267 2.86 15.19 -12.15
CA LYS A 267 3.02 16.57 -11.65
C LYS A 267 3.65 16.63 -10.26
N TYR A 268 3.66 15.51 -9.55
CA TYR A 268 4.34 15.38 -8.24
C TYR A 268 5.86 15.17 -8.39
N ASP A 269 6.35 14.79 -9.57
CA ASP A 269 7.78 14.62 -9.80
C ASP A 269 8.49 15.96 -9.68
N SER A 270 9.41 16.09 -8.73
CA SER A 270 10.23 17.30 -8.55
C SER A 270 11.13 17.57 -9.75
N ASP A 271 11.57 16.52 -10.42
CA ASP A 271 12.32 16.52 -11.68
C ASP A 271 11.81 15.38 -12.57
N ALA A 272 10.88 15.71 -13.46
CA ALA A 272 10.24 14.73 -14.33
C ALA A 272 11.23 14.00 -15.27
N ALA A 273 12.27 14.68 -15.75
CA ALA A 273 13.28 14.06 -16.62
C ALA A 273 14.10 13.03 -15.85
N ARG A 274 14.49 13.37 -14.64
CA ARG A 274 15.24 12.48 -13.75
C ARG A 274 14.40 11.31 -13.25
N ALA A 275 13.13 11.55 -12.85
CA ALA A 275 12.18 10.49 -12.48
C ALA A 275 11.98 9.47 -13.60
N ARG A 276 11.89 9.94 -14.86
CA ARG A 276 11.82 9.09 -16.05
C ARG A 276 13.07 8.24 -16.21
N ALA A 277 14.26 8.83 -16.09
CA ALA A 277 15.53 8.12 -16.20
C ALA A 277 15.67 7.09 -15.10
N THR A 278 15.44 7.45 -13.85
CA THR A 278 15.45 6.55 -12.68
C THR A 278 14.51 5.37 -12.88
N ARG A 279 13.27 5.62 -13.32
CA ARG A 279 12.28 4.55 -13.59
C ARG A 279 12.76 3.61 -14.70
N ALA A 280 13.29 4.15 -15.79
CA ALA A 280 13.78 3.34 -16.89
C ALA A 280 14.91 2.41 -16.46
N ASP A 281 15.88 2.92 -15.69
CA ASP A 281 17.02 2.15 -15.18
C ASP A 281 16.57 1.07 -14.19
N LEU A 282 15.68 1.39 -13.25
CA LEU A 282 15.21 0.45 -12.24
C LEU A 282 14.34 -0.66 -12.83
N LEU A 283 13.45 -0.34 -13.76
CA LEU A 283 12.65 -1.35 -14.46
C LEU A 283 13.54 -2.28 -15.28
N ALA A 284 14.53 -1.72 -16.00
CA ALA A 284 15.50 -2.52 -16.76
C ALA A 284 16.34 -3.42 -15.84
N ARG A 285 16.78 -2.90 -14.71
CA ARG A 285 17.52 -3.65 -13.69
C ARG A 285 16.67 -4.75 -13.08
N ALA A 286 15.46 -4.43 -12.59
CA ALA A 286 14.56 -5.39 -11.97
C ALA A 286 14.22 -6.56 -12.91
N ALA A 287 13.96 -6.24 -14.20
CA ALA A 287 13.70 -7.27 -15.21
C ALA A 287 14.91 -8.14 -15.56
N ARG A 288 16.12 -7.58 -15.56
CA ARG A 288 17.36 -8.31 -15.87
C ARG A 288 17.84 -9.18 -14.72
N GLU A 289 17.73 -8.67 -13.50
CA GLU A 289 18.24 -9.32 -12.29
C GLU A 289 17.21 -10.22 -11.62
N HIS A 290 15.96 -10.20 -12.11
CA HIS A 290 14.83 -10.96 -11.54
C HIS A 290 14.65 -10.72 -10.04
N VAL A 291 15.02 -9.51 -9.56
CA VAL A 291 14.86 -9.15 -8.15
C VAL A 291 13.39 -9.08 -7.77
N LEU A 292 13.06 -9.54 -6.56
CA LEU A 292 11.73 -9.29 -6.00
C LEU A 292 11.57 -7.79 -5.75
N VAL A 293 10.42 -7.25 -6.07
CA VAL A 293 10.11 -5.83 -5.91
C VAL A 293 9.00 -5.64 -4.91
N GLY A 294 9.18 -4.66 -3.99
CA GLY A 294 8.15 -4.11 -3.13
C GLY A 294 7.74 -2.73 -3.64
N ALA A 295 6.49 -2.58 -4.06
CA ALA A 295 5.98 -1.38 -4.72
C ALA A 295 4.91 -0.69 -3.87
N ALA A 296 5.09 0.61 -3.59
CA ALA A 296 4.19 1.38 -2.74
C ALA A 296 2.76 1.49 -3.32
N HIS A 297 2.63 1.65 -4.64
CA HIS A 297 1.34 1.97 -5.28
C HIS A 297 0.79 0.88 -6.22
N ILE A 298 1.50 -0.22 -6.42
CA ILE A 298 0.94 -1.38 -7.13
C ILE A 298 -0.03 -2.11 -6.19
N ALA A 299 -1.07 -2.72 -6.78
CA ALA A 299 -2.11 -3.42 -6.02
C ALA A 299 -1.54 -4.32 -4.92
N PHE A 300 -2.12 -4.21 -3.72
CA PHE A 300 -1.71 -5.01 -2.56
C PHE A 300 -1.61 -6.51 -2.90
N PRO A 301 -0.57 -7.24 -2.46
CA PRO A 301 0.45 -6.85 -1.47
C PRO A 301 1.61 -6.00 -2.02
N GLY A 302 1.61 -5.62 -3.29
CA GLY A 302 2.67 -4.84 -3.91
C GLY A 302 4.00 -5.59 -4.06
N LEU A 303 3.99 -6.91 -3.90
CA LEU A 303 5.16 -7.78 -4.07
C LEU A 303 5.08 -8.52 -5.40
N GLY A 304 6.18 -8.55 -6.16
CA GLY A 304 6.23 -9.21 -7.44
C GLY A 304 7.53 -8.99 -8.20
N HIS A 305 7.56 -9.45 -9.44
CA HIS A 305 8.70 -9.29 -10.34
C HIS A 305 8.33 -8.43 -11.54
N VAL A 306 9.33 -7.83 -12.16
CA VAL A 306 9.20 -7.13 -13.42
C VAL A 306 9.76 -8.00 -14.53
N ARG A 307 9.03 -8.09 -15.64
CA ARG A 307 9.46 -8.78 -16.86
C ARG A 307 9.38 -7.81 -18.04
N ARG A 308 10.35 -7.90 -18.95
CA ARG A 308 10.28 -7.16 -20.22
C ARG A 308 9.06 -7.63 -21.02
N ASP A 309 8.29 -6.69 -21.58
CA ASP A 309 7.13 -6.97 -22.42
C ASP A 309 7.06 -5.96 -23.57
N GLY A 310 7.49 -6.40 -24.76
CA GLY A 310 7.64 -5.52 -25.92
C GLY A 310 8.55 -4.32 -25.62
N ALA A 311 8.01 -3.11 -25.84
CA ALA A 311 8.71 -1.86 -25.53
C ALA A 311 8.62 -1.45 -24.04
N GLY A 312 7.71 -2.05 -23.28
CA GLY A 312 7.48 -1.80 -21.87
C GLY A 312 7.82 -2.98 -20.98
N TYR A 313 7.07 -3.10 -19.90
CA TYR A 313 7.24 -4.13 -18.88
C TYR A 313 5.90 -4.68 -18.41
N ALA A 314 5.91 -5.90 -17.87
CA ALA A 314 4.78 -6.52 -17.19
C ALA A 314 5.11 -6.73 -15.71
N TRP A 315 4.10 -6.56 -14.88
CA TRP A 315 4.15 -6.94 -13.46
C TRP A 315 3.72 -8.39 -13.30
N LEU A 316 4.54 -9.17 -12.63
CA LEU A 316 4.26 -10.56 -12.26
C LEU A 316 4.09 -10.60 -10.74
N PRO A 317 2.85 -10.60 -10.22
CA PRO A 317 2.63 -10.61 -8.79
C PRO A 317 3.19 -11.87 -8.17
N LEU A 318 3.68 -11.77 -6.94
CA LEU A 318 4.10 -12.92 -6.15
C LEU A 318 2.91 -13.85 -5.93
N ASN A 319 3.13 -15.16 -6.06
CA ASN A 319 2.09 -16.13 -5.76
C ASN A 319 1.75 -16.10 -4.25
N TYR A 320 0.45 -16.27 -3.96
CA TYR A 320 0.01 -16.39 -2.57
C TYR A 320 0.48 -17.72 -1.98
N GLU A 321 1.11 -17.65 -0.83
CA GLU A 321 1.46 -18.81 0.00
C GLU A 321 0.71 -18.74 1.32
N ALA A 322 0.00 -19.78 1.68
CA ALA A 322 -0.83 -19.81 2.89
C ALA A 322 0.00 -19.82 4.18
N ALA A 323 1.19 -20.35 4.13
CA ALA A 323 2.18 -20.29 5.19
C ALA A 323 3.56 -20.12 4.55
N PRO A 324 4.38 -19.15 5.01
CA PRO A 324 5.77 -19.07 4.58
C PRO A 324 6.47 -20.40 4.91
N ALA A 325 7.34 -20.83 4.00
CA ALA A 325 8.16 -22.00 4.29
C ALA A 325 9.03 -21.73 5.54
N ASP A 326 9.18 -22.75 6.40
CA ASP A 326 10.16 -22.67 7.48
C ASP A 326 11.55 -22.40 6.87
N PRO A 327 12.34 -21.47 7.43
CA PRO A 327 13.68 -21.22 6.94
C PRO A 327 14.49 -22.51 7.01
N GLN A 328 15.01 -22.96 5.85
CA GLN A 328 15.89 -24.13 5.75
C GLN A 328 17.30 -23.81 6.22
#